data_a83064d9a4d99ff25552490f48c31b10
#
_entry.id   a83064d9a4d99ff25552490f48c31b10
#
_cell.length_a   1.000
_cell.length_b   1.000
_cell.length_c   1.000
_cell.angle_alpha   90.00
_cell.angle_beta   90.00
_cell.angle_gamma   90.00
#
_symmetry.space_group_name_H-M   'P 1'
#
loop_
_entity.id
_entity.type
_entity.pdbx_description
1 polymer ?
#
loop_
_entity_poly.entity_id
_entity_poly.type
_entity_poly.pdbx_seq_one_letter_code
_entity_poly.pdbx_strand_id
1 'polypeptide(L)'
;MIIVTGGAGFIGSNIAQELSKKHRVVICDNLNNSIKKKNIALVKGKKTIKINEIFSFVEKHKKKISAVIHMGAISATDETNLELLLNNNYLYSLKLFNICNKYNIKFIYASSAATYGNSFDYYDDKNSFENFLTLKPINYYGLSKHLFDLHILSLINSGEKLGSNP
;
A
#
# COMPACT_ATOMS: atom_id res chain seq x y z
N MET A 1 14.52 9.71 0.04
CA MET A 1 13.21 10.15 0.56
C MET A 1 12.23 9.01 0.42
N ILE A 2 11.48 8.70 1.48
CA ILE A 2 10.50 7.62 1.49
C ILE A 2 9.10 8.22 1.67
N ILE A 3 8.12 7.75 0.88
CA ILE A 3 6.72 8.13 1.03
C ILE A 3 6.01 7.01 1.79
N VAL A 4 5.20 7.37 2.79
CA VAL A 4 4.33 6.43 3.51
C VAL A 4 2.88 6.87 3.28
N THR A 5 2.11 6.09 2.50
CA THR A 5 0.67 6.33 2.35
C THR A 5 -0.09 5.69 3.51
N GLY A 6 -1.22 6.27 3.88
CA GLY A 6 -1.86 5.89 5.15
C GLY A 6 -0.96 6.18 6.36
N GLY A 7 0.03 7.06 6.17
CA GLY A 7 1.10 7.33 7.13
C GLY A 7 0.66 8.06 8.39
N ALA A 8 -0.61 8.45 8.50
CA ALA A 8 -1.22 8.96 9.73
C ALA A 8 -2.14 7.93 10.41
N GLY A 9 -2.34 6.75 9.82
CA GLY A 9 -2.99 5.61 10.46
C GLY A 9 -2.08 4.97 11.53
N PHE A 10 -2.61 3.97 12.25
CA PHE A 10 -1.87 3.31 13.32
C PHE A 10 -0.56 2.68 12.84
N ILE A 11 -0.60 1.79 11.85
CA ILE A 11 0.60 1.10 11.33
C ILE A 11 1.51 2.10 10.61
N GLY A 12 0.95 2.89 9.69
CA GLY A 12 1.72 3.81 8.87
C GLY A 12 2.49 4.86 9.66
N SER A 13 1.92 5.36 10.77
CA SER A 13 2.60 6.36 11.61
C SER A 13 3.77 5.77 12.38
N ASN A 14 3.67 4.52 12.86
CA ASN A 14 4.78 3.83 13.51
C ASN A 14 5.93 3.58 12.53
N ILE A 15 5.61 3.12 11.30
CA ILE A 15 6.61 2.97 10.23
C ILE A 15 7.25 4.33 9.90
N ALA A 16 6.44 5.37 9.71
CA ALA A 16 6.94 6.70 9.39
C ALA A 16 7.84 7.27 10.50
N GLN A 17 7.48 7.06 11.77
CA GLN A 17 8.29 7.47 12.91
C GLN A 17 9.65 6.77 12.92
N GLU A 18 9.69 5.47 12.75
CA GLU A 18 10.93 4.71 12.75
C GLU A 18 11.84 5.13 11.58
N LEU A 19 11.28 5.21 10.38
CA LEU A 19 12.02 5.65 9.19
C LEU A 19 12.53 7.09 9.30
N SER A 20 11.80 7.97 9.98
CA SER A 20 12.20 9.38 10.14
C SER A 20 13.47 9.58 10.97
N LYS A 21 13.94 8.56 11.68
CA LYS A 21 15.22 8.59 12.40
C LYS A 21 16.41 8.65 11.46
N LYS A 22 16.32 8.07 10.27
CA LYS A 22 17.41 7.91 9.31
C LYS A 22 17.11 8.46 7.92
N HIS A 23 15.83 8.68 7.60
CA HIS A 23 15.39 9.06 6.27
C HIS A 23 14.47 10.27 6.29
N ARG A 24 14.47 11.04 5.20
CA ARG A 24 13.43 12.04 4.96
C ARG A 24 12.13 11.33 4.60
N VAL A 25 11.08 11.54 5.40
CA VAL A 25 9.78 10.90 5.24
C VAL A 25 8.74 11.91 4.74
N VAL A 26 7.91 11.46 3.81
CA VAL A 26 6.70 12.16 3.35
C VAL A 26 5.49 11.30 3.72
N ILE A 27 4.57 11.87 4.48
CA ILE A 27 3.32 11.25 4.87
C ILE A 27 2.25 11.63 3.84
N CYS A 28 1.63 10.64 3.20
CA CYS A 28 0.49 10.84 2.32
C CYS A 28 -0.77 10.31 3.03
N ASP A 29 -1.63 11.23 3.50
CA ASP A 29 -2.85 10.88 4.22
C ASP A 29 -3.82 12.07 4.27
N ASN A 30 -5.07 11.82 4.64
CA ASN A 30 -6.04 12.83 5.01
C ASN A 30 -5.95 13.12 6.52
N LEU A 31 -5.50 14.31 6.88
CA LEU A 31 -5.35 14.73 8.28
C LEU A 31 -6.63 15.40 8.83
N ASN A 32 -7.78 14.82 8.58
CA ASN A 32 -9.09 15.38 8.88
C ASN A 32 -9.56 15.16 10.33
N ASN A 33 -8.83 14.38 11.13
CA ASN A 33 -9.17 14.18 12.54
C ASN A 33 -7.96 14.33 13.47
N SER A 34 -8.25 14.54 14.77
CA SER A 34 -7.24 14.77 15.81
C SER A 34 -6.34 13.57 16.08
N ILE A 35 -6.87 12.34 15.93
CA ILE A 35 -6.11 11.10 16.15
C ILE A 35 -4.98 11.01 15.13
N LYS A 36 -5.27 11.20 13.84
CA LYS A 36 -4.25 11.18 12.79
C LYS A 36 -3.17 12.24 13.01
N LYS A 37 -3.55 13.43 13.46
CA LYS A 37 -2.58 14.48 13.80
C LYS A 37 -1.68 14.08 14.96
N LYS A 38 -2.24 13.43 16.01
CA LYS A 38 -1.47 12.90 17.15
C LYS A 38 -0.51 11.79 16.70
N ASN A 39 -0.98 10.86 15.88
CA ASN A 39 -0.16 9.72 15.39
C ASN A 39 1.13 10.18 14.73
N ILE A 40 1.10 11.26 13.95
CA ILE A 40 2.28 11.76 13.25
C ILE A 40 3.10 12.79 14.04
N ALA A 41 2.71 13.13 15.27
CA ALA A 41 3.40 14.18 16.05
C ALA A 41 4.88 13.88 16.25
N LEU A 42 5.25 12.62 16.45
CA LEU A 42 6.62 12.17 16.70
C LEU A 42 7.45 11.91 15.42
N VAL A 43 6.87 12.02 14.24
CA VAL A 43 7.62 11.84 12.98
C VAL A 43 8.50 13.07 12.74
N LYS A 44 9.82 12.90 12.78
CA LYS A 44 10.81 13.99 12.65
C LYS A 44 10.87 14.52 11.22
N GLY A 45 10.95 15.84 11.07
CA GLY A 45 11.15 16.49 9.78
C GLY A 45 10.15 16.10 8.68
N LYS A 46 8.94 15.65 9.08
CA LYS A 46 7.91 15.18 8.15
C LYS A 46 7.43 16.28 7.23
N LYS A 47 7.16 15.88 5.99
CA LYS A 47 6.29 16.60 5.07
C LYS A 47 4.99 15.81 4.94
N THR A 48 3.86 16.49 4.88
CA THR A 48 2.55 15.87 4.62
C THR A 48 2.02 16.31 3.27
N ILE A 49 1.40 15.39 2.56
CA ILE A 49 0.68 15.64 1.30
C ILE A 49 -0.68 14.95 1.36
N LYS A 50 -1.66 15.47 0.64
CA LYS A 50 -2.99 14.85 0.52
C LYS A 50 -2.93 13.63 -0.40
N ILE A 51 -3.91 12.73 -0.27
CA ILE A 51 -4.00 11.49 -1.06
C ILE A 51 -4.06 11.80 -2.57
N ASN A 52 -4.80 12.81 -2.98
CA ASN A 52 -4.93 13.20 -4.39
C ASN A 52 -3.67 13.87 -4.97
N GLU A 53 -2.75 14.33 -4.13
CA GLU A 53 -1.52 15.00 -4.57
C GLU A 53 -0.38 14.02 -4.86
N ILE A 54 -0.51 12.73 -4.48
CA ILE A 54 0.61 11.79 -4.52
C ILE A 54 1.17 11.59 -5.92
N PHE A 55 0.32 11.50 -6.93
CA PHE A 55 0.76 11.21 -8.30
C PHE A 55 1.61 12.36 -8.87
N SER A 56 1.13 13.60 -8.75
CA SER A 56 1.88 14.78 -9.15
C SER A 56 3.16 14.97 -8.32
N PHE A 57 3.10 14.61 -7.03
CA PHE A 57 4.26 14.65 -6.14
C PHE A 57 5.33 13.64 -6.57
N VAL A 58 4.94 12.40 -6.88
CA VAL A 58 5.87 11.37 -7.37
C VAL A 58 6.50 11.80 -8.69
N GLU A 59 5.71 12.26 -9.66
CA GLU A 59 6.21 12.76 -10.94
C GLU A 59 7.28 13.87 -10.75
N LYS A 60 6.97 14.85 -9.91
CA LYS A 60 7.84 16.00 -9.65
C LYS A 60 9.13 15.61 -8.93
N HIS A 61 9.10 14.58 -8.08
CA HIS A 61 10.20 14.24 -7.17
C HIS A 61 10.83 12.86 -7.43
N LYS A 62 10.48 12.19 -8.54
CA LYS A 62 10.87 10.81 -8.88
C LYS A 62 12.35 10.49 -8.64
N LYS A 63 13.28 11.39 -9.01
CA LYS A 63 14.73 11.20 -8.81
C LYS A 63 15.17 11.24 -7.33
N LYS A 64 14.30 11.69 -6.41
CA LYS A 64 14.61 11.83 -4.97
C LYS A 64 13.88 10.81 -4.11
N ILE A 65 12.93 10.07 -4.69
CA ILE A 65 12.13 9.06 -3.99
C ILE A 65 12.82 7.70 -4.15
N SER A 66 13.19 7.09 -3.04
CA SER A 66 13.81 5.76 -3.02
C SER A 66 12.79 4.64 -2.83
N ALA A 67 11.69 4.92 -2.13
CA ALA A 67 10.63 3.94 -1.89
C ALA A 67 9.28 4.61 -1.60
N VAL A 68 8.21 3.86 -1.91
CA VAL A 68 6.85 4.10 -1.45
C VAL A 68 6.42 2.92 -0.59
N ILE A 69 6.02 3.20 0.65
CA ILE A 69 5.43 2.22 1.56
C ILE A 69 3.93 2.50 1.61
N HIS A 70 3.17 1.61 0.99
CA HIS A 70 1.74 1.79 0.77
C HIS A 70 0.91 1.05 1.83
N MET A 71 0.54 1.80 2.89
CA MET A 71 -0.31 1.33 3.99
C MET A 71 -1.75 1.87 3.89
N GLY A 72 -1.99 2.81 2.96
CA GLY A 72 -3.29 3.45 2.80
C GLY A 72 -4.31 2.52 2.16
N ALA A 73 -5.41 2.26 2.87
CA ALA A 73 -6.56 1.49 2.39
C ALA A 73 -7.80 1.85 3.22
N ILE A 74 -8.97 1.55 2.69
CA ILE A 74 -10.19 1.40 3.49
C ILE A 74 -10.10 0.00 4.12
N SER A 75 -9.92 -0.08 5.43
CA SER A 75 -9.62 -1.33 6.15
C SER A 75 -10.83 -1.90 6.91
N ALA A 76 -12.00 -1.28 6.79
CA ALA A 76 -13.23 -1.79 7.39
C ALA A 76 -13.64 -3.10 6.71
N THR A 77 -13.67 -4.19 7.49
CA THR A 77 -14.01 -5.53 6.99
C THR A 77 -15.51 -5.73 6.78
N ASP A 78 -16.31 -4.84 7.36
CA ASP A 78 -17.77 -4.76 7.25
C ASP A 78 -18.25 -3.77 6.16
N GLU A 79 -17.34 -3.14 5.42
CA GLU A 79 -17.71 -2.26 4.30
C GLU A 79 -18.39 -3.07 3.19
N THR A 80 -19.59 -2.65 2.81
CA THR A 80 -20.42 -3.31 1.82
C THR A 80 -20.40 -2.67 0.44
N ASN A 81 -19.82 -1.48 0.31
CA ASN A 81 -19.66 -0.80 -0.96
C ASN A 81 -18.44 -1.32 -1.71
N LEU A 82 -18.65 -2.32 -2.56
CA LEU A 82 -17.59 -2.94 -3.36
C LEU A 82 -16.91 -1.94 -4.31
N GLU A 83 -17.67 -1.07 -4.95
CA GLU A 83 -17.12 -0.06 -5.87
C GLU A 83 -16.15 0.89 -5.14
N LEU A 84 -16.53 1.35 -3.95
CA LEU A 84 -15.68 2.17 -3.09
C LEU A 84 -14.37 1.45 -2.74
N LEU A 85 -14.45 0.17 -2.36
CA LEU A 85 -13.27 -0.63 -2.03
C LEU A 85 -12.39 -0.90 -3.24
N LEU A 86 -12.96 -1.23 -4.39
CA LEU A 86 -12.20 -1.44 -5.62
C LEU A 86 -11.48 -0.15 -6.05
N ASN A 87 -12.15 0.98 -6.01
CA ASN A 87 -11.54 2.26 -6.38
C ASN A 87 -10.38 2.64 -5.44
N ASN A 88 -10.54 2.46 -4.14
CA ASN A 88 -9.53 2.89 -3.16
C ASN A 88 -8.44 1.86 -2.88
N ASN A 89 -8.76 0.56 -2.83
CA ASN A 89 -7.81 -0.46 -2.42
C ASN A 89 -7.13 -1.15 -3.62
N TYR A 90 -7.84 -1.29 -4.75
CA TYR A 90 -7.31 -1.95 -5.94
C TYR A 90 -6.82 -0.94 -6.99
N LEU A 91 -7.71 -0.15 -7.58
CA LEU A 91 -7.35 0.73 -8.70
C LEU A 91 -6.38 1.85 -8.30
N TYR A 92 -6.55 2.43 -7.12
CA TYR A 92 -5.60 3.40 -6.59
C TYR A 92 -4.22 2.78 -6.33
N SER A 93 -4.18 1.59 -5.72
CA SER A 93 -2.93 0.86 -5.48
C SER A 93 -2.23 0.51 -6.79
N LEU A 94 -3.00 0.05 -7.78
CA LEU A 94 -2.50 -0.28 -9.11
C LEU A 94 -1.88 0.95 -9.80
N LYS A 95 -2.59 2.09 -9.77
CA LYS A 95 -2.07 3.33 -10.34
C LYS A 95 -0.78 3.78 -9.65
N LEU A 96 -0.71 3.63 -8.32
CA LEU A 96 0.46 3.99 -7.54
C LEU A 96 1.63 3.05 -7.79
N PHE A 97 1.37 1.76 -7.89
CA PHE A 97 2.36 0.76 -8.29
C PHE A 97 2.92 1.07 -9.68
N ASN A 98 2.07 1.31 -10.67
CA ASN A 98 2.49 1.57 -12.06
C ASN A 98 3.39 2.81 -12.17
N ILE A 99 3.10 3.88 -11.43
CA ILE A 99 3.97 5.06 -11.44
C ILE A 99 5.30 4.79 -10.73
N CYS A 100 5.31 3.98 -9.67
CA CYS A 100 6.53 3.57 -9.00
C CYS A 100 7.38 2.68 -9.92
N ASN A 101 6.77 1.70 -10.57
CA ASN A 101 7.43 0.81 -11.52
C ASN A 101 8.04 1.60 -12.69
N LYS A 102 7.28 2.52 -13.29
CA LYS A 102 7.75 3.41 -14.37
C LYS A 102 9.04 4.17 -14.01
N TYR A 103 9.21 4.57 -12.75
CA TYR A 103 10.36 5.37 -12.30
C TYR A 103 11.36 4.59 -11.46
N ASN A 104 11.22 3.27 -11.41
CA ASN A 104 12.12 2.39 -10.66
C ASN A 104 12.19 2.76 -9.16
N ILE A 105 11.05 3.11 -8.60
CA ILE A 105 10.88 3.41 -7.18
C ILE A 105 10.44 2.12 -6.49
N LYS A 106 11.14 1.71 -5.43
CA LYS A 106 10.74 0.52 -4.63
C LYS A 106 9.33 0.69 -4.10
N PHE A 107 8.49 -0.33 -4.31
CA PHE A 107 7.12 -0.33 -3.85
C PHE A 107 6.90 -1.47 -2.84
N ILE A 108 6.51 -1.11 -1.62
CA ILE A 108 6.20 -2.04 -0.54
C ILE A 108 4.76 -1.77 -0.13
N TYR A 109 3.93 -2.79 -0.07
CA TYR A 109 2.52 -2.61 0.29
C TYR A 109 2.05 -3.62 1.34
N ALA A 110 1.02 -3.26 2.08
CA ALA A 110 0.34 -4.18 2.97
C ALA A 110 -0.73 -4.96 2.20
N SER A 111 -0.63 -6.27 2.20
CA SER A 111 -1.76 -7.16 1.93
C SER A 111 -2.61 -7.31 3.21
N SER A 112 -3.37 -8.36 3.35
CA SER A 112 -4.23 -8.59 4.51
C SER A 112 -4.43 -10.08 4.77
N ALA A 113 -4.51 -10.47 6.05
CA ALA A 113 -4.95 -11.82 6.42
C ALA A 113 -6.40 -12.12 5.96
N ALA A 114 -7.20 -11.09 5.68
CA ALA A 114 -8.55 -11.27 5.12
C ALA A 114 -8.57 -11.91 3.72
N THR A 115 -7.42 -11.97 3.04
CA THR A 115 -7.28 -12.65 1.74
C THR A 115 -7.39 -14.17 1.84
N TYR A 116 -7.03 -14.75 2.99
CA TYR A 116 -7.11 -16.21 3.20
C TYR A 116 -8.54 -16.74 3.26
N GLY A 117 -9.49 -15.91 3.69
CA GLY A 117 -10.89 -16.32 3.83
C GLY A 117 -11.13 -17.27 5.01
N ASN A 118 -12.12 -18.17 4.87
CA ASN A 118 -12.45 -19.22 5.86
C ASN A 118 -11.71 -20.52 5.55
N SER A 119 -10.42 -20.48 5.36
CA SER A 119 -9.65 -21.72 5.26
C SER A 119 -9.53 -22.35 6.65
N PHE A 120 -10.11 -23.55 6.81
CA PHE A 120 -9.86 -24.38 8.00
C PHE A 120 -8.56 -25.16 7.85
N ASP A 121 -7.97 -25.16 6.67
CA ASP A 121 -6.69 -25.74 6.34
C ASP A 121 -5.59 -24.70 6.51
N TYR A 122 -4.37 -25.14 6.68
CA TYR A 122 -3.18 -24.36 7.01
C TYR A 122 -3.08 -23.06 6.19
N TYR A 123 -2.93 -21.94 6.89
CA TYR A 123 -2.49 -20.69 6.28
C TYR A 123 -1.04 -20.87 5.83
N ASP A 124 -0.84 -21.01 4.53
CA ASP A 124 0.47 -21.20 3.93
C ASP A 124 0.94 -19.89 3.31
N ASP A 125 2.08 -19.40 3.76
CA ASP A 125 2.71 -18.15 3.24
C ASP A 125 3.45 -18.37 1.91
N LYS A 126 3.08 -19.40 1.14
CA LYS A 126 3.63 -19.57 -0.20
C LYS A 126 3.23 -18.45 -1.13
N ASN A 127 4.18 -17.61 -1.50
CA ASN A 127 4.02 -16.54 -2.46
C ASN A 127 4.08 -17.08 -3.90
N SER A 128 3.16 -17.97 -4.27
CA SER A 128 3.00 -18.40 -5.65
C SER A 128 1.66 -17.94 -6.21
N PHE A 129 1.63 -17.66 -7.50
CA PHE A 129 0.41 -17.27 -8.20
C PHE A 129 -0.68 -18.35 -8.06
N GLU A 130 -0.29 -19.62 -8.20
CA GLU A 130 -1.18 -20.78 -8.07
C GLU A 130 -1.81 -20.86 -6.68
N ASN A 131 -1.01 -20.64 -5.62
CA ASN A 131 -1.54 -20.62 -4.25
C ASN A 131 -2.54 -19.51 -4.04
N PHE A 132 -2.23 -18.30 -4.54
CA PHE A 132 -3.16 -17.16 -4.40
C PHE A 132 -4.47 -17.37 -5.17
N LEU A 133 -4.48 -18.10 -6.29
CA LEU A 133 -5.71 -18.45 -7.00
C LEU A 133 -6.66 -19.34 -6.19
N THR A 134 -6.17 -20.05 -5.19
CA THR A 134 -7.01 -20.91 -4.34
C THR A 134 -7.66 -20.17 -3.18
N LEU A 135 -7.17 -18.97 -2.82
CA LEU A 135 -7.69 -18.18 -1.71
C LEU A 135 -9.09 -17.64 -2.01
N LYS A 136 -9.96 -17.66 -1.00
CA LYS A 136 -11.38 -17.27 -1.12
C LYS A 136 -11.74 -16.23 -0.04
N PRO A 137 -11.42 -14.95 -0.26
CA PRO A 137 -11.83 -13.89 0.65
C PRO A 137 -13.34 -13.91 0.91
N ILE A 138 -13.75 -13.74 2.16
CA ILE A 138 -15.17 -13.81 2.57
C ILE A 138 -15.85 -12.44 2.63
N ASN A 139 -15.10 -11.37 2.49
CA ASN A 139 -15.65 -10.01 2.48
C ASN A 139 -15.01 -9.16 1.37
N TYR A 140 -15.67 -8.06 1.04
CA TYR A 140 -15.22 -7.19 -0.06
C TYR A 140 -13.88 -6.52 0.21
N TYR A 141 -13.56 -6.24 1.48
CA TYR A 141 -12.24 -5.73 1.84
C TYR A 141 -11.14 -6.75 1.47
N GLY A 142 -11.28 -7.99 1.94
CA GLY A 142 -10.34 -9.07 1.60
C GLY A 142 -10.23 -9.26 0.09
N LEU A 143 -11.37 -9.27 -0.64
CA LEU A 143 -11.39 -9.36 -2.09
C LEU A 143 -10.60 -8.22 -2.75
N SER A 144 -10.78 -6.98 -2.30
CA SER A 144 -10.09 -5.82 -2.87
C SER A 144 -8.57 -5.88 -2.70
N LYS A 145 -8.08 -6.45 -1.60
CA LYS A 145 -6.66 -6.68 -1.35
C LYS A 145 -6.13 -7.86 -2.18
N HIS A 146 -6.89 -8.94 -2.22
CA HIS A 146 -6.55 -10.14 -2.97
C HIS A 146 -6.41 -9.89 -4.47
N LEU A 147 -7.28 -9.08 -5.06
CA LEU A 147 -7.17 -8.68 -6.47
C LEU A 147 -5.85 -7.96 -6.78
N PHE A 148 -5.38 -7.12 -5.87
CA PHE A 148 -4.09 -6.47 -6.05
C PHE A 148 -2.92 -7.45 -5.91
N ASP A 149 -2.98 -8.37 -4.94
CA ASP A 149 -1.98 -9.43 -4.77
C ASP A 149 -1.89 -10.31 -6.02
N LEU A 150 -3.02 -10.76 -6.56
CA LEU A 150 -3.08 -11.55 -7.79
C LEU A 150 -2.50 -10.79 -8.99
N HIS A 151 -2.78 -9.49 -9.09
CA HIS A 151 -2.21 -8.66 -10.16
C HIS A 151 -0.68 -8.62 -10.08
N ILE A 152 -0.13 -8.35 -8.91
CA ILE A 152 1.34 -8.30 -8.73
C ILE A 152 1.98 -9.65 -9.01
N LEU A 153 1.39 -10.73 -8.49
CA LEU A 153 1.90 -12.09 -8.72
C LEU A 153 1.81 -12.51 -10.18
N SER A 154 0.76 -12.11 -10.91
CA SER A 154 0.65 -12.39 -12.34
C SER A 154 1.77 -11.72 -13.15
N LEU A 155 2.14 -10.48 -12.81
CA LEU A 155 3.26 -9.79 -13.45
C LEU A 155 4.60 -10.49 -13.16
N ILE A 156 4.81 -10.92 -11.92
CA ILE A 156 6.01 -11.69 -11.54
C ILE A 156 6.06 -13.01 -12.32
N ASN A 157 4.94 -13.74 -12.38
CA ASN A 157 4.83 -15.04 -13.05
C ASN A 157 5.03 -14.93 -14.58
N SER A 158 4.62 -13.82 -15.19
CA SER A 158 4.85 -13.56 -16.62
C SER A 158 6.30 -13.16 -16.96
N GLY A 159 7.17 -13.06 -15.95
CA GLY A 159 8.57 -12.62 -16.13
C GLY A 159 8.71 -11.11 -16.37
N GLU A 160 7.68 -10.33 -16.12
CA GLU A 160 7.76 -8.88 -16.23
C GLU A 160 8.73 -8.32 -15.21
N LYS A 161 9.72 -7.54 -15.67
CA LYS A 161 10.70 -6.91 -14.78
C LYS A 161 10.03 -5.81 -13.96
N LEU A 162 9.67 -6.12 -12.73
CA LEU A 162 9.16 -5.14 -11.79
C LEU A 162 10.32 -4.32 -11.24
N GLY A 163 10.46 -3.07 -11.72
CA GLY A 163 11.34 -2.07 -11.13
C GLY A 163 12.73 -2.58 -10.75
N SER A 164 13.29 -3.48 -11.54
CA SER A 164 14.61 -4.01 -11.29
C SER A 164 15.66 -3.00 -11.70
N ASN A 165 16.24 -2.32 -10.73
CA ASN A 165 17.62 -1.94 -10.90
C ASN A 165 18.50 -3.15 -10.59
N PRO A 166 19.53 -3.38 -11.41
CA PRO A 166 20.60 -4.31 -11.09
C PRO A 166 21.29 -3.89 -9.78
#